data_7a719f865a67278b1c56d178f5fcb0d9
#
_entry.id   7a719f865a67278b1c56d178f5fcb0d9
#
_cell.length_a   1.000
_cell.length_b   1.000
_cell.length_c   1.000
_cell.angle_alpha   90.00
_cell.angle_beta   90.00
_cell.angle_gamma   90.00
#
_symmetry.space_group_name_H-M   'P 1'
#
loop_
_entity.id
_entity.type
_entity.pdbx_description
1 polymer ?
#
loop_
_entity_poly.entity_id
_entity_poly.type
_entity_poly.pdbx_seq_one_letter_code
_entity_poly.pdbx_strand_id
1 'polypeptide(L)'
;MGGRGETPIAIAVDGVAVAVAGITDPLRPGAAAAIAELRALGWQPEILSGDDPAAVAAVAAQLGGLPGRGGVSPEAKLAHVEAARAAGPVVMVGDGVNDAAALAAATCGIAVAGAAEVAVEAADVYLRTPAIEAITATLAGAQATMTTIRRNLKLSLFYNSIGGTLAIAGLIHPLLAALMMPLSS
;
A
#
# COMPACT_ATOMS: atom_id res chain seq x y z
N MET A 1 31.20 5.95 14.88
CA MET A 1 30.04 6.86 14.77
C MET A 1 28.83 6.25 14.04
N GLY A 2 28.78 4.95 13.78
CA GLY A 2 27.71 4.28 13.04
C GLY A 2 26.54 3.73 13.87
N GLY A 3 26.24 4.25 15.05
CA GLY A 3 25.23 3.68 15.95
C GLY A 3 23.92 4.44 16.09
N ARG A 4 23.72 5.54 15.36
CA ARG A 4 22.53 6.40 15.52
C ARG A 4 21.63 6.48 14.27
N GLY A 5 21.85 5.66 13.23
CA GLY A 5 21.07 5.75 12.00
C GLY A 5 21.35 7.03 11.18
N GLU A 6 22.52 7.62 11.38
CA GLU A 6 22.97 8.81 10.67
C GLU A 6 23.81 8.41 9.46
N THR A 7 23.58 9.03 8.31
CA THR A 7 24.45 8.90 7.14
C THR A 7 25.63 9.85 7.30
N PRO A 8 26.87 9.35 7.48
CA PRO A 8 28.02 10.21 7.68
C PRO A 8 28.47 10.83 6.34
N ILE A 9 28.66 12.15 6.34
CA ILE A 9 29.31 12.90 5.25
C ILE A 9 30.63 13.39 5.73
N ALA A 10 31.70 12.96 5.08
CA ALA A 10 33.04 13.48 5.34
C ALA A 10 33.28 14.74 4.48
N ILE A 11 33.73 15.81 5.10
CA ILE A 11 34.11 17.04 4.45
C ILE A 11 35.65 17.10 4.45
N ALA A 12 36.26 17.21 3.27
CA ALA A 12 37.69 17.30 3.10
C ALA A 12 38.05 18.60 2.38
N VAL A 13 39.14 19.25 2.82
CA VAL A 13 39.76 20.40 2.17
C VAL A 13 41.18 20.00 1.84
N ASP A 14 41.62 20.20 0.58
CA ASP A 14 42.92 19.81 0.06
C ASP A 14 43.34 18.37 0.40
N GLY A 15 42.38 17.44 0.36
CA GLY A 15 42.58 16.00 0.62
C GLY A 15 42.68 15.66 2.13
N VAL A 16 42.50 16.61 3.03
CA VAL A 16 42.51 16.41 4.49
C VAL A 16 41.06 16.47 5.00
N ALA A 17 40.62 15.44 5.70
CA ALA A 17 39.31 15.43 6.34
C ALA A 17 39.27 16.47 7.48
N VAL A 18 38.40 17.48 7.34
CA VAL A 18 38.29 18.59 8.31
C VAL A 18 37.04 18.50 9.18
N ALA A 19 36.03 17.79 8.73
CA ALA A 19 34.79 17.59 9.48
C ALA A 19 34.02 16.31 9.03
N VAL A 20 33.19 15.81 9.93
CA VAL A 20 32.19 14.77 9.62
C VAL A 20 30.84 15.29 10.09
N ALA A 21 29.87 15.34 9.19
CA ALA A 21 28.49 15.66 9.50
C ALA A 21 27.63 14.38 9.45
N GLY A 22 26.75 14.18 10.41
CA GLY A 22 25.72 13.15 10.36
C GLY A 22 24.41 13.73 9.79
N ILE A 23 23.87 13.13 8.74
CA ILE A 23 22.55 13.49 8.22
C ILE A 23 21.56 12.43 8.68
N THR A 24 20.46 12.87 9.28
CA THR A 24 19.29 12.03 9.59
C THR A 24 18.09 12.55 8.84
N ASP A 25 17.29 11.63 8.32
CA ASP A 25 15.96 11.96 7.80
C ASP A 25 14.94 11.59 8.89
N PRO A 26 14.30 12.58 9.55
CA PRO A 26 13.35 12.29 10.61
C PRO A 26 12.10 11.61 10.04
N LEU A 27 11.52 10.69 10.82
CA LEU A 27 10.24 10.11 10.46
C LEU A 27 9.20 11.20 10.26
N ARG A 28 8.37 11.04 9.22
CA ARG A 28 7.23 11.94 9.00
C ARG A 28 6.29 11.89 10.21
N PRO A 29 5.73 13.04 10.63
CA PRO A 29 4.69 13.06 11.65
C PRO A 29 3.57 12.07 11.29
N GLY A 30 3.03 11.35 12.26
CA GLY A 30 1.96 10.39 12.03
C GLY A 30 2.40 9.01 11.52
N ALA A 31 3.67 8.80 11.13
CA ALA A 31 4.11 7.54 10.55
C ALA A 31 3.83 6.32 11.43
N ALA A 32 4.16 6.40 12.72
CA ALA A 32 3.91 5.30 13.66
C ALA A 32 2.41 5.02 13.84
N ALA A 33 1.59 6.06 13.89
CA ALA A 33 0.13 5.93 13.99
C ALA A 33 -0.44 5.28 12.72
N ALA A 34 -0.01 5.69 11.54
CA ALA A 34 -0.43 5.11 10.26
C ALA A 34 -0.07 3.62 10.16
N ILE A 35 1.13 3.24 10.60
CA ILE A 35 1.53 1.82 10.63
C ILE A 35 0.66 1.01 11.59
N ALA A 36 0.33 1.56 12.76
CA ALA A 36 -0.58 0.91 13.71
C ALA A 36 -1.98 0.73 13.11
N GLU A 37 -2.48 1.73 12.39
CA GLU A 37 -3.77 1.68 11.70
C GLU A 37 -3.76 0.63 10.58
N LEU A 38 -2.70 0.57 9.75
CA LEU A 38 -2.57 -0.47 8.72
C LEU A 38 -2.61 -1.88 9.34
N ARG A 39 -1.93 -2.10 10.46
CA ARG A 39 -1.98 -3.37 11.17
C ARG A 39 -3.39 -3.68 11.71
N ALA A 40 -4.10 -2.68 12.23
CA ALA A 40 -5.48 -2.83 12.69
C ALA A 40 -6.44 -3.17 11.53
N LEU A 41 -6.17 -2.69 10.31
CA LEU A 41 -6.88 -3.04 9.10
C LEU A 41 -6.51 -4.45 8.55
N GLY A 42 -5.60 -5.17 9.21
CA GLY A 42 -5.17 -6.52 8.83
C GLY A 42 -4.00 -6.57 7.85
N TRP A 43 -3.38 -5.44 7.53
CA TRP A 43 -2.19 -5.38 6.68
C TRP A 43 -0.94 -5.78 7.47
N GLN A 44 0.06 -6.32 6.74
CA GLN A 44 1.39 -6.64 7.27
C GLN A 44 2.41 -5.72 6.59
N PRO A 45 2.61 -4.49 7.09
CA PRO A 45 3.55 -3.56 6.49
C PRO A 45 5.00 -4.00 6.73
N GLU A 46 5.84 -3.80 5.71
CA GLU A 46 7.29 -3.99 5.76
C GLU A 46 8.02 -2.86 5.04
N ILE A 47 9.31 -2.70 5.29
CA ILE A 47 10.17 -1.69 4.67
C ILE A 47 11.15 -2.38 3.71
N LEU A 48 11.17 -1.91 2.45
CA LEU A 48 12.18 -2.28 1.46
C LEU A 48 12.91 -1.00 1.01
N SER A 49 14.17 -0.84 1.39
CA SER A 49 14.96 0.35 1.04
C SER A 49 16.30 0.00 0.45
N GLY A 50 16.80 0.85 -0.44
CA GLY A 50 18.19 0.81 -0.91
C GLY A 50 19.18 1.36 0.10
N ASP A 51 18.72 2.00 1.17
CA ASP A 51 19.53 2.60 2.22
C ASP A 51 20.30 1.57 3.04
N ASP A 52 21.25 2.07 3.83
CA ASP A 52 22.06 1.24 4.73
C ASP A 52 21.15 0.37 5.65
N PRO A 53 21.45 -0.94 5.78
CA PRO A 53 20.65 -1.84 6.62
C PRO A 53 20.49 -1.38 8.08
N ALA A 54 21.52 -0.73 8.66
CA ALA A 54 21.44 -0.22 10.03
C ALA A 54 20.50 0.98 10.14
N ALA A 55 20.47 1.86 9.12
CA ALA A 55 19.51 2.96 9.04
C ALA A 55 18.07 2.45 8.93
N VAL A 56 17.82 1.47 8.06
CA VAL A 56 16.51 0.84 7.91
C VAL A 56 16.08 0.15 9.20
N ALA A 57 16.97 -0.56 9.88
CA ALA A 57 16.66 -1.20 11.16
C ALA A 57 16.30 -0.18 12.26
N ALA A 58 16.97 0.97 12.30
CA ALA A 58 16.66 2.04 13.24
C ALA A 58 15.27 2.64 12.99
N VAL A 59 14.91 2.88 11.72
CA VAL A 59 13.57 3.33 11.32
C VAL A 59 12.52 2.29 11.65
N ALA A 60 12.76 1.03 11.32
CA ALA A 60 11.88 -0.08 11.59
C ALA A 60 11.55 -0.23 13.09
N ALA A 61 12.57 -0.06 13.94
CA ALA A 61 12.41 -0.08 15.41
C ALA A 61 11.51 1.07 15.90
N GLN A 62 11.69 2.29 15.38
CA GLN A 62 10.86 3.45 15.70
C GLN A 62 9.39 3.29 15.26
N LEU A 63 9.16 2.50 14.21
CA LEU A 63 7.83 2.18 13.68
C LEU A 63 7.18 0.94 14.34
N GLY A 64 7.61 0.59 15.55
CA GLY A 64 7.05 -0.53 16.31
C GLY A 64 7.53 -1.90 15.84
N GLY A 65 8.81 -1.99 15.43
CA GLY A 65 9.45 -3.25 15.06
C GLY A 65 8.93 -3.82 13.74
N LEU A 66 8.83 -2.99 12.71
CA LEU A 66 8.49 -3.46 11.36
C LEU A 66 9.57 -4.42 10.83
N PRO A 67 9.21 -5.46 10.06
CA PRO A 67 10.17 -6.10 9.18
C PRO A 67 10.78 -5.05 8.24
N GLY A 68 12.10 -5.02 8.12
CA GLY A 68 12.79 -4.07 7.26
C GLY A 68 14.02 -4.68 6.62
N ARG A 69 14.22 -4.39 5.34
CA ARG A 69 15.39 -4.80 4.56
C ARG A 69 16.03 -3.58 3.95
N GLY A 70 17.30 -3.33 4.29
CA GLY A 70 18.13 -2.29 3.69
C GLY A 70 19.08 -2.86 2.64
N GLY A 71 19.69 -1.98 1.84
CA GLY A 71 20.60 -2.37 0.76
C GLY A 71 19.93 -3.12 -0.39
N VAL A 72 18.62 -2.96 -0.57
CA VAL A 72 17.83 -3.71 -1.56
C VAL A 72 17.92 -3.00 -2.91
N SER A 73 18.45 -3.69 -3.93
CA SER A 73 18.48 -3.18 -5.31
C SER A 73 17.07 -3.11 -5.92
N PRO A 74 16.87 -2.35 -7.01
CA PRO A 74 15.58 -2.32 -7.72
C PRO A 74 15.09 -3.71 -8.16
N GLU A 75 16.00 -4.55 -8.65
CA GLU A 75 15.69 -5.93 -9.08
C GLU A 75 15.29 -6.81 -7.89
N ALA A 76 15.97 -6.63 -6.75
CA ALA A 76 15.63 -7.37 -5.54
C ALA A 76 14.29 -6.92 -4.93
N LYS A 77 13.93 -5.62 -5.05
CA LYS A 77 12.60 -5.12 -4.69
C LYS A 77 11.52 -5.75 -5.57
N LEU A 78 11.72 -5.77 -6.89
CA LEU A 78 10.82 -6.42 -7.82
C LEU A 78 10.62 -7.90 -7.46
N ALA A 79 11.70 -8.67 -7.33
CA ALA A 79 11.63 -10.09 -6.99
C ALA A 79 10.91 -10.34 -5.65
N HIS A 80 11.12 -9.46 -4.65
CA HIS A 80 10.42 -9.55 -3.37
C HIS A 80 8.91 -9.32 -3.50
N VAL A 81 8.51 -8.32 -4.27
CA VAL A 81 7.08 -8.01 -4.53
C VAL A 81 6.42 -9.15 -5.30
N GLU A 82 7.07 -9.71 -6.32
CA GLU A 82 6.56 -10.87 -7.08
C GLU A 82 6.40 -12.11 -6.18
N ALA A 83 7.38 -12.39 -5.33
CA ALA A 83 7.30 -13.51 -4.38
C ALA A 83 6.16 -13.31 -3.36
N ALA A 84 6.02 -12.10 -2.81
CA ALA A 84 4.94 -11.77 -1.89
C ALA A 84 3.56 -11.87 -2.59
N ARG A 85 3.44 -11.40 -3.84
CA ARG A 85 2.21 -11.50 -4.63
C ARG A 85 1.78 -12.95 -4.90
N ALA A 86 2.71 -13.87 -5.02
CA ALA A 86 2.40 -15.30 -5.15
C ALA A 86 1.73 -15.87 -3.88
N ALA A 87 1.99 -15.27 -2.70
CA ALA A 87 1.39 -15.66 -1.43
C ALA A 87 0.07 -14.92 -1.13
N GLY A 88 -0.16 -13.74 -1.75
CA GLY A 88 -1.37 -12.95 -1.54
C GLY A 88 -1.32 -11.57 -2.19
N PRO A 89 -2.38 -10.75 -2.03
CA PRO A 89 -2.40 -9.41 -2.59
C PRO A 89 -1.37 -8.50 -1.91
N VAL A 90 -0.62 -7.76 -2.72
CA VAL A 90 0.44 -6.83 -2.29
C VAL A 90 0.11 -5.42 -2.71
N VAL A 91 0.25 -4.48 -1.79
CA VAL A 91 0.27 -3.05 -2.07
C VAL A 91 1.71 -2.56 -1.97
N MET A 92 2.26 -2.03 -3.04
CA MET A 92 3.58 -1.38 -3.05
C MET A 92 3.40 0.13 -2.99
N VAL A 93 4.12 0.79 -2.10
CA VAL A 93 4.15 2.26 -1.99
C VAL A 93 5.56 2.73 -2.28
N GLY A 94 5.72 3.66 -3.20
CA GLY A 94 7.03 4.16 -3.60
C GLY A 94 6.98 5.56 -4.19
N ASP A 95 8.16 6.21 -4.32
CA ASP A 95 8.30 7.56 -4.84
C ASP A 95 9.42 7.70 -5.87
N GLY A 96 10.26 6.69 -6.02
CA GLY A 96 11.47 6.74 -6.83
C GLY A 96 11.39 6.01 -8.17
N VAL A 97 12.32 6.38 -9.05
CA VAL A 97 12.57 5.67 -10.32
C VAL A 97 12.88 4.18 -10.07
N ASN A 98 13.58 3.90 -8.97
CA ASN A 98 13.99 2.55 -8.58
C ASN A 98 12.84 1.66 -8.09
N ASP A 99 11.66 2.24 -7.88
CA ASP A 99 10.47 1.54 -7.40
C ASP A 99 9.48 1.21 -8.53
N ALA A 100 9.64 1.80 -9.71
CA ALA A 100 8.68 1.69 -10.81
C ALA A 100 8.36 0.23 -11.19
N ALA A 101 9.38 -0.63 -11.31
CA ALA A 101 9.17 -2.04 -11.63
C ALA A 101 8.41 -2.78 -10.52
N ALA A 102 8.74 -2.50 -9.25
CA ALA A 102 8.05 -3.09 -8.10
C ALA A 102 6.61 -2.57 -7.95
N LEU A 103 6.36 -1.27 -8.23
CA LEU A 103 5.01 -0.69 -8.27
C LEU A 103 4.14 -1.39 -9.32
N ALA A 104 4.65 -1.55 -10.55
CA ALA A 104 3.93 -2.22 -11.63
C ALA A 104 3.68 -3.72 -11.37
N ALA A 105 4.59 -4.39 -10.64
CA ALA A 105 4.47 -5.81 -10.32
C ALA A 105 3.51 -6.09 -9.15
N ALA A 106 3.20 -5.10 -8.32
CA ALA A 106 2.31 -5.24 -7.17
C ALA A 106 0.86 -5.56 -7.60
N THR A 107 0.01 -5.95 -6.66
CA THR A 107 -1.44 -6.04 -6.91
C THR A 107 -2.04 -4.65 -7.04
N CYS A 108 -1.49 -3.69 -6.29
CA CYS A 108 -1.79 -2.27 -6.42
C CYS A 108 -0.52 -1.47 -6.09
N GLY A 109 -0.05 -0.68 -7.05
CA GLY A 109 1.05 0.26 -6.88
C GLY A 109 0.52 1.64 -6.47
N ILE A 110 1.10 2.24 -5.45
CA ILE A 110 0.75 3.58 -4.98
C ILE A 110 1.98 4.47 -5.08
N ALA A 111 1.93 5.49 -5.92
CA ALA A 111 2.91 6.56 -5.96
C ALA A 111 2.49 7.70 -5.03
N VAL A 112 3.44 8.22 -4.24
CA VAL A 112 3.18 9.31 -3.28
C VAL A 112 3.52 10.67 -3.88
N ALA A 113 3.02 11.74 -3.25
CA ALA A 113 3.29 13.11 -3.69
C ALA A 113 4.80 13.40 -3.76
N GLY A 114 5.23 13.95 -4.89
CA GLY A 114 6.65 14.18 -5.17
C GLY A 114 7.35 12.99 -5.82
N ALA A 115 6.64 11.91 -6.11
CA ALA A 115 7.20 10.77 -6.84
C ALA A 115 7.70 11.17 -8.22
N ALA A 116 8.74 10.48 -8.69
CA ALA A 116 9.24 10.62 -10.05
C ALA A 116 8.17 10.23 -11.08
N GLU A 117 8.17 10.89 -12.25
CA GLU A 117 7.17 10.67 -13.30
C GLU A 117 7.03 9.19 -13.68
N VAL A 118 8.15 8.48 -13.81
CA VAL A 118 8.16 7.03 -14.11
C VAL A 118 7.48 6.19 -13.02
N ALA A 119 7.57 6.59 -11.75
CA ALA A 119 6.88 5.90 -10.65
C ALA A 119 5.38 6.19 -10.68
N VAL A 120 4.99 7.42 -11.06
CA VAL A 120 3.57 7.80 -11.23
C VAL A 120 2.95 7.03 -12.39
N GLU A 121 3.65 6.89 -13.52
CA GLU A 121 3.17 6.10 -14.67
C GLU A 121 3.04 4.60 -14.38
N ALA A 122 3.91 4.07 -13.50
CA ALA A 122 3.89 2.66 -13.11
C ALA A 122 2.85 2.33 -12.03
N ALA A 123 2.29 3.32 -11.35
CA ALA A 123 1.38 3.14 -10.22
C ALA A 123 -0.09 3.14 -10.65
N ASP A 124 -0.92 2.36 -9.95
CA ASP A 124 -2.38 2.36 -10.12
C ASP A 124 -3.04 3.56 -9.43
N VAL A 125 -2.40 4.08 -8.37
CA VAL A 125 -2.91 5.17 -7.55
C VAL A 125 -1.81 6.21 -7.34
N TYR A 126 -2.14 7.48 -7.52
CA TYR A 126 -1.27 8.61 -7.17
C TYR A 126 -1.87 9.43 -6.02
N LEU A 127 -1.15 9.51 -4.92
CA LEU A 127 -1.55 10.33 -3.76
C LEU A 127 -0.98 11.73 -3.89
N ARG A 128 -1.84 12.72 -4.07
CA ARG A 128 -1.44 14.13 -4.23
C ARG A 128 -0.97 14.79 -2.93
N THR A 129 -1.30 14.19 -1.79
CA THR A 129 -0.95 14.71 -0.47
C THR A 129 0.25 13.94 0.06
N PRO A 130 1.31 14.61 0.54
CA PRO A 130 2.50 13.94 1.05
C PRO A 130 2.30 13.35 2.47
N ALA A 131 1.08 13.34 2.97
CA ALA A 131 0.73 12.81 4.28
C ALA A 131 0.63 11.28 4.24
N ILE A 132 1.28 10.62 5.18
CA ILE A 132 1.26 9.15 5.26
C ILE A 132 -0.14 8.61 5.59
N GLU A 133 -0.96 9.40 6.26
CA GLU A 133 -2.36 9.11 6.56
C GLU A 133 -3.23 8.97 5.30
N ALA A 134 -2.79 9.55 4.17
CA ALA A 134 -3.48 9.37 2.89
C ALA A 134 -3.43 7.91 2.42
N ILE A 135 -2.38 7.17 2.78
CA ILE A 135 -2.25 5.73 2.46
C ILE A 135 -3.29 4.95 3.25
N THR A 136 -3.36 5.16 4.57
CA THR A 136 -4.32 4.45 5.44
C THR A 136 -5.76 4.77 5.06
N ALA A 137 -6.06 6.05 4.79
CA ALA A 137 -7.39 6.48 4.36
C ALA A 137 -7.81 5.84 3.03
N THR A 138 -6.88 5.74 2.06
CA THR A 138 -7.14 5.10 0.76
C THR A 138 -7.45 3.61 0.94
N LEU A 139 -6.65 2.89 1.73
CA LEU A 139 -6.85 1.45 1.96
C LEU A 139 -8.10 1.17 2.77
N ALA A 140 -8.40 1.97 3.81
CA ALA A 140 -9.63 1.86 4.57
C ALA A 140 -10.87 2.13 3.70
N GLY A 141 -10.82 3.16 2.86
CA GLY A 141 -11.88 3.47 1.91
C GLY A 141 -12.12 2.34 0.90
N ALA A 142 -11.05 1.76 0.36
CA ALA A 142 -11.13 0.61 -0.53
C ALA A 142 -11.78 -0.60 0.15
N GLN A 143 -11.41 -0.93 1.39
CA GLN A 143 -12.01 -2.03 2.15
C GLN A 143 -13.50 -1.79 2.45
N ALA A 144 -13.88 -0.57 2.83
CA ALA A 144 -15.28 -0.20 3.06
C ALA A 144 -16.12 -0.32 1.77
N THR A 145 -15.57 0.14 0.65
CA THR A 145 -16.18 0.03 -0.67
C THR A 145 -16.38 -1.45 -1.06
N MET A 146 -15.35 -2.28 -0.93
CA MET A 146 -15.44 -3.71 -1.21
C MET A 146 -16.45 -4.43 -0.33
N THR A 147 -16.56 -4.05 0.94
CA THR A 147 -17.56 -4.59 1.87
C THR A 147 -18.98 -4.24 1.40
N THR A 148 -19.18 -3.01 0.97
CA THR A 148 -20.48 -2.56 0.41
C THR A 148 -20.83 -3.30 -0.87
N ILE A 149 -19.87 -3.43 -1.81
CA ILE A 149 -20.07 -4.18 -3.06
C ILE A 149 -20.44 -5.64 -2.76
N ARG A 150 -19.69 -6.31 -1.88
CA ARG A 150 -19.98 -7.71 -1.51
C ARG A 150 -21.34 -7.88 -0.86
N ARG A 151 -21.74 -6.94 0.00
CA ARG A 151 -23.07 -6.94 0.61
C ARG A 151 -24.17 -6.80 -0.43
N ASN A 152 -24.04 -5.84 -1.34
CA ASN A 152 -25.03 -5.60 -2.38
C ASN A 152 -25.12 -6.80 -3.33
N LEU A 153 -23.99 -7.40 -3.70
CA LEU A 153 -23.96 -8.59 -4.54
C LEU A 153 -24.65 -9.79 -3.87
N LYS A 154 -24.40 -10.02 -2.57
CA LYS A 154 -25.06 -11.07 -1.80
C LYS A 154 -26.58 -10.86 -1.73
N LEU A 155 -27.03 -9.62 -1.48
CA LEU A 155 -28.45 -9.26 -1.44
C LEU A 155 -29.11 -9.46 -2.82
N SER A 156 -28.45 -9.01 -3.89
CA SER A 156 -28.94 -9.20 -5.25
C SER A 156 -29.06 -10.69 -5.61
N LEU A 157 -28.04 -11.49 -5.30
CA LEU A 157 -28.06 -12.93 -5.55
C LEU A 157 -29.19 -13.63 -4.77
N PHE A 158 -29.36 -13.29 -3.50
CA PHE A 158 -30.41 -13.81 -2.65
C PHE A 158 -31.79 -13.47 -3.20
N TYR A 159 -32.04 -12.21 -3.53
CA TYR A 159 -33.28 -11.73 -4.10
C TYR A 159 -33.60 -12.41 -5.44
N ASN A 160 -32.63 -12.47 -6.35
CA ASN A 160 -32.79 -13.11 -7.65
C ASN A 160 -33.03 -14.63 -7.53
N SER A 161 -32.39 -15.29 -6.55
CA SER A 161 -32.59 -16.73 -6.31
C SER A 161 -34.02 -17.01 -5.82
N ILE A 162 -34.54 -16.19 -4.91
CA ILE A 162 -35.92 -16.30 -4.43
C ILE A 162 -36.90 -16.05 -5.61
N GLY A 163 -36.72 -14.96 -6.34
CA GLY A 163 -37.58 -14.63 -7.49
C GLY A 163 -37.56 -15.72 -8.54
N GLY A 164 -36.39 -16.24 -8.89
CA GLY A 164 -36.25 -17.35 -9.85
C GLY A 164 -36.92 -18.63 -9.37
N THR A 165 -36.76 -19.00 -8.11
CA THR A 165 -37.40 -20.19 -7.53
C THR A 165 -38.92 -20.07 -7.54
N LEU A 166 -39.46 -18.93 -7.15
CA LEU A 166 -40.91 -18.68 -7.15
C LEU A 166 -41.48 -18.62 -8.57
N ALA A 167 -40.72 -18.12 -9.54
CA ALA A 167 -41.11 -18.12 -10.95
C ALA A 167 -41.18 -19.56 -11.53
N ILE A 168 -40.16 -20.39 -11.23
CA ILE A 168 -40.11 -21.80 -11.64
C ILE A 168 -41.27 -22.58 -11.01
N ALA A 169 -41.61 -22.27 -9.76
CA ALA A 169 -42.74 -22.87 -9.06
C ALA A 169 -44.12 -22.38 -9.56
N GLY A 170 -44.16 -21.44 -10.51
CA GLY A 170 -45.41 -20.87 -11.03
C GLY A 170 -46.15 -19.95 -10.05
N LEU A 171 -45.45 -19.52 -8.97
CA LEU A 171 -46.05 -18.70 -7.91
C LEU A 171 -45.94 -17.18 -8.17
N ILE A 172 -45.22 -16.77 -9.21
CA ILE A 172 -45.08 -15.34 -9.59
C ILE A 172 -45.78 -15.11 -10.93
N HIS A 173 -46.76 -14.18 -10.93
CA HIS A 173 -47.36 -13.67 -12.16
C HIS A 173 -46.34 -12.76 -12.91
N PRO A 174 -46.23 -12.81 -14.24
CA PRO A 174 -45.30 -12.02 -15.03
C PRO A 174 -45.31 -10.50 -14.72
N LEU A 175 -46.45 -9.94 -14.40
CA LEU A 175 -46.61 -8.53 -13.97
C LEU A 175 -45.88 -8.24 -12.65
N LEU A 176 -45.91 -9.16 -11.68
CA LEU A 176 -45.17 -9.02 -10.42
C LEU A 176 -43.66 -9.09 -10.64
N ALA A 177 -43.22 -10.01 -11.51
CA ALA A 177 -41.80 -10.09 -11.88
C ALA A 177 -41.28 -8.80 -12.51
N ALA A 178 -42.05 -8.18 -13.40
CA ALA A 178 -41.71 -6.90 -14.03
C ALA A 178 -41.66 -5.74 -13.02
N LEU A 179 -42.51 -5.71 -12.01
CA LEU A 179 -42.51 -4.71 -10.94
C LEU A 179 -41.38 -4.91 -9.95
N MET A 180 -40.86 -6.12 -9.79
CA MET A 180 -39.77 -6.44 -8.90
C MET A 180 -38.39 -6.11 -9.51
N MET A 181 -38.25 -6.03 -10.83
CA MET A 181 -37.00 -5.71 -11.52
C MET A 181 -36.37 -4.39 -11.08
N PRO A 182 -37.10 -3.25 -10.97
CA PRO A 182 -36.52 -1.98 -10.52
C PRO A 182 -36.08 -1.97 -9.06
N LEU A 183 -36.63 -2.89 -8.23
CA LEU A 183 -36.27 -2.97 -6.80
C LEU A 183 -34.96 -3.70 -6.56
N SER A 184 -34.40 -4.37 -7.56
CA SER A 184 -33.13 -5.11 -7.50
C SER A 184 -31.94 -4.33 -8.08
N SER A 185 -32.16 -3.14 -8.60
CA SER A 185 -31.15 -2.23 -9.20
C SER A 185 -30.76 -1.08 -8.21
#